data_f25c2b77b153aff59677d3991a7bd28e
#
_entry.id   f25c2b77b153aff59677d3991a7bd28e
#
_cell.length_a   1.000
_cell.length_b   1.000
_cell.length_c   1.000
_cell.angle_alpha   90.00
_cell.angle_beta   90.00
_cell.angle_gamma   90.00
#
_symmetry.space_group_name_H-M   'P 1'
#
loop_
_entity.id
_entity.type
_entity.pdbx_description
1 polymer ?
#
loop_
_entity_poly.entity_id
_entity_poly.type
_entity_poly.pdbx_seq_one_letter_code
_entity_poly.pdbx_strand_id
1 'polypeptide(L)'
;VSDIYRANRKASDSDIIKLNSIGLSLRSIAEILGCHPTTVTIRLKSLSIPPADTRRTFMEDIVKDLSPGQVDWIADQLGPHLSIKDFIKNMLVEQYLASSGESREHQPNR
;
A
#
# COMPACT_ATOMS: atom_id res chain seq x y z
N VAL A 1 2.76 -19.48 -7.77
CA VAL A 1 2.20 -18.65 -7.59
C VAL A 1 1.08 -18.74 -6.81
N SER A 2 0.18 -18.44 -7.26
CA SER A 2 -0.94 -18.52 -6.48
C SER A 2 -1.17 -19.90 -5.97
N ASP A 3 -0.48 -20.85 -6.50
CA ASP A 3 -0.61 -22.18 -5.97
C ASP A 3 -0.22 -22.23 -4.51
N ILE A 4 0.73 -21.45 -4.11
CA ILE A 4 1.12 -21.45 -2.73
C ILE A 4 -0.03 -21.01 -1.86
N TYR A 5 -0.69 -19.95 -2.24
CA TYR A 5 -1.81 -19.49 -1.47
C TYR A 5 -2.96 -20.45 -1.53
N ARG A 6 -3.15 -21.07 -2.68
CA ARG A 6 -4.19 -21.99 -2.81
C ARG A 6 -3.97 -23.19 -2.01
N ALA A 7 -2.78 -23.64 -1.96
CA ALA A 7 -2.47 -24.81 -1.19
C ALA A 7 -2.79 -24.57 0.25
N ASN A 8 -2.55 -23.40 0.74
CA ASN A 8 -2.88 -23.10 2.08
C ASN A 8 -4.30 -22.88 2.17
N ARG A 9 -4.84 -22.78 1.04
CA ARG A 9 -6.14 -22.70 1.00
C ARG A 9 -6.76 -21.65 1.72
N LYS A 10 -6.18 -21.05 2.51
CA LYS A 10 -6.74 -20.09 3.17
C LYS A 10 -5.75 -19.18 3.39
N ALA A 11 -6.02 -17.96 3.26
CA ALA A 11 -5.11 -16.93 3.52
C ALA A 11 -4.60 -17.06 4.93
N SER A 12 -3.33 -16.88 5.12
CA SER A 12 -2.81 -16.87 6.46
C SER A 12 -3.10 -15.53 7.08
N ASP A 13 -3.14 -15.50 8.41
CA ASP A 13 -3.35 -14.25 9.11
C ASP A 13 -2.26 -13.25 8.78
N SER A 14 -1.05 -13.74 8.66
CA SER A 14 0.09 -12.88 8.33
C SER A 14 -0.10 -12.18 7.00
N ASP A 15 -0.56 -12.91 6.00
CA ASP A 15 -0.78 -12.32 4.69
C ASP A 15 -1.91 -11.29 4.71
N ILE A 16 -2.97 -11.61 5.44
CA ILE A 16 -4.09 -10.71 5.54
C ILE A 16 -3.69 -9.42 6.25
N ILE A 17 -2.95 -9.54 7.32
CA ILE A 17 -2.48 -8.38 8.07
C ILE A 17 -1.62 -7.51 7.18
N LYS A 18 -0.68 -8.14 6.47
CA LYS A 18 0.23 -7.40 5.62
C LYS A 18 -0.50 -6.62 4.53
N LEU A 19 -1.40 -7.29 3.82
CA LEU A 19 -2.09 -6.64 2.73
C LEU A 19 -3.05 -5.57 3.22
N ASN A 20 -3.67 -5.79 4.38
CA ASN A 20 -4.54 -4.78 4.96
C ASN A 20 -3.72 -3.56 5.37
N SER A 21 -2.52 -3.79 5.90
CA SER A 21 -1.67 -2.70 6.35
C SER A 21 -1.30 -1.74 5.23
N ILE A 22 -1.16 -2.25 4.02
CA ILE A 22 -0.81 -1.36 2.92
C ILE A 22 -2.03 -0.71 2.29
N GLY A 23 -3.21 -0.91 2.87
CA GLY A 23 -4.37 -0.15 2.47
C GLY A 23 -5.22 -0.75 1.37
N LEU A 24 -5.09 -2.04 1.12
CA LEU A 24 -5.90 -2.66 0.08
C LEU A 24 -7.31 -2.94 0.56
N SER A 25 -8.25 -2.90 -0.38
CA SER A 25 -9.63 -3.20 -0.05
C SER A 25 -9.80 -4.69 0.23
N LEU A 26 -10.89 -5.03 0.89
CA LEU A 26 -11.18 -6.43 1.18
C LEU A 26 -11.23 -7.26 -0.08
N ARG A 27 -11.81 -6.70 -1.13
CA ARG A 27 -11.92 -7.41 -2.39
C ARG A 27 -10.54 -7.66 -2.98
N SER A 28 -9.67 -6.65 -2.96
CA SER A 28 -8.32 -6.80 -3.52
C SER A 28 -7.53 -7.84 -2.74
N ILE A 29 -7.64 -7.81 -1.42
CA ILE A 29 -6.94 -8.79 -0.61
C ILE A 29 -7.43 -10.19 -0.94
N ALA A 30 -8.74 -10.35 -1.05
CA ALA A 30 -9.31 -11.65 -1.35
C ALA A 30 -8.85 -12.16 -2.71
N GLU A 31 -8.78 -11.28 -3.70
CA GLU A 31 -8.32 -11.69 -5.02
C GLU A 31 -6.88 -12.13 -5.00
N ILE A 32 -6.05 -11.39 -4.30
CA ILE A 32 -4.63 -11.74 -4.23
C ILE A 32 -4.43 -13.08 -3.55
N LEU A 33 -5.20 -13.33 -2.49
CA LEU A 33 -5.01 -14.54 -1.70
C LEU A 33 -5.85 -15.72 -2.17
N GLY A 34 -6.72 -15.49 -3.15
CA GLY A 34 -7.52 -16.58 -3.69
C GLY A 34 -8.63 -17.02 -2.76
N CYS A 35 -9.22 -16.11 -2.02
CA CYS A 35 -10.32 -16.47 -1.15
C CYS A 35 -11.47 -15.49 -1.35
N HIS A 36 -12.53 -15.69 -0.60
CA HIS A 36 -13.69 -14.83 -0.70
C HIS A 36 -13.52 -13.62 0.20
N PRO A 37 -14.02 -12.44 -0.19
CA PRO A 37 -13.89 -11.25 0.66
C PRO A 37 -14.45 -11.45 2.05
N THR A 38 -15.49 -12.25 2.21
CA THR A 38 -16.05 -12.52 3.51
C THR A 38 -15.03 -13.19 4.42
N THR A 39 -14.19 -14.05 3.83
CA THR A 39 -13.15 -14.71 4.61
C THR A 39 -12.19 -13.67 5.20
N VAL A 40 -11.81 -12.68 4.40
CA VAL A 40 -10.93 -11.63 4.87
C VAL A 40 -11.58 -10.84 5.99
N THR A 41 -12.86 -10.52 5.81
CA THR A 41 -13.61 -9.77 6.83
C THR A 41 -13.64 -10.52 8.15
N ILE A 42 -13.95 -11.80 8.09
CA ILE A 42 -14.04 -12.61 9.29
C ILE A 42 -12.70 -12.72 10.00
N ARG A 43 -11.65 -12.91 9.22
CA ARG A 43 -10.33 -13.04 9.80
C ARG A 43 -9.87 -11.74 10.46
N LEU A 44 -10.08 -10.61 9.78
CA LEU A 44 -9.72 -9.33 10.37
C LEU A 44 -10.50 -9.08 11.66
N LYS A 45 -11.77 -9.45 11.65
CA LYS A 45 -12.57 -9.28 12.83
C LYS A 45 -12.05 -10.13 13.98
N SER A 46 -11.70 -11.37 13.71
CA SER A 46 -11.20 -12.23 14.76
C SER A 46 -9.86 -11.75 15.30
N LEU A 47 -9.11 -10.99 14.49
CA LEU A 47 -7.84 -10.44 14.91
C LEU A 47 -7.98 -9.04 15.53
N SER A 48 -9.21 -8.53 15.59
CA SER A 48 -9.49 -7.19 16.10
C SER A 48 -8.78 -6.10 15.32
N ILE A 49 -8.67 -6.30 14.01
CA ILE A 49 -8.04 -5.32 13.13
C ILE A 49 -9.10 -4.74 12.21
N PRO A 50 -9.25 -3.41 12.17
CA PRO A 50 -10.24 -2.83 11.27
C PRO A 50 -9.75 -2.87 9.83
N PRO A 51 -10.68 -3.00 8.87
CA PRO A 51 -10.29 -2.95 7.47
C PRO A 51 -9.75 -1.58 7.12
N ALA A 52 -8.80 -1.55 6.20
CA ALA A 52 -8.24 -0.28 5.77
C ALA A 52 -9.26 0.49 4.95
N ASP A 53 -9.21 1.79 5.07
CA ASP A 53 -10.06 2.65 4.26
C ASP A 53 -9.22 3.15 3.11
N THR A 54 -9.49 2.65 1.93
CA THR A 54 -8.65 2.96 0.78
C THR A 54 -9.24 4.05 -0.10
N ARG A 55 -10.23 4.78 0.41
CA ARG A 55 -10.83 5.83 -0.38
C ARG A 55 -10.35 7.19 0.07
N ARG A 56 -11.24 8.17 0.16
CA ARG A 56 -10.76 9.51 0.41
C ARG A 56 -10.17 9.69 1.81
N THR A 57 -10.56 8.88 2.76
CA THR A 57 -10.03 8.99 4.10
C THR A 57 -8.51 8.82 4.13
N PHE A 58 -8.00 8.01 3.22
CA PHE A 58 -6.57 7.78 3.12
C PHE A 58 -5.80 9.09 2.96
N MET A 59 -6.17 9.91 1.98
CA MET A 59 -5.47 11.15 1.77
C MET A 59 -5.78 12.18 2.84
N GLU A 60 -7.00 12.17 3.35
CA GLU A 60 -7.34 13.10 4.41
C GLU A 60 -6.49 12.86 5.64
N ASP A 61 -6.27 11.60 5.96
CA ASP A 61 -5.43 11.28 7.11
C ASP A 61 -3.99 11.69 6.89
N ILE A 62 -3.49 11.48 5.68
CA ILE A 62 -2.13 11.89 5.38
C ILE A 62 -1.98 13.40 5.51
N VAL A 63 -2.88 14.14 4.91
CA VAL A 63 -2.80 15.60 4.91
C VAL A 63 -2.90 16.15 6.32
N LYS A 64 -3.67 15.50 7.16
CA LYS A 64 -3.82 15.93 8.54
C LYS A 64 -2.50 15.94 9.29
N ASP A 65 -1.62 15.03 8.96
CA ASP A 65 -0.36 14.91 9.66
C ASP A 65 0.77 15.70 9.02
N LEU A 66 0.48 16.43 7.94
CA LEU A 66 1.48 17.21 7.27
C LEU A 66 1.35 18.68 7.63
N SER A 67 2.47 19.38 7.63
CA SER A 67 2.45 20.81 7.87
C SER A 67 1.95 21.53 6.62
N PRO A 68 1.47 22.78 6.77
CA PRO A 68 1.05 23.54 5.59
C PRO A 68 2.14 23.66 4.54
N GLY A 69 3.40 23.80 4.97
CA GLY A 69 4.49 23.87 4.02
C GLY A 69 4.66 22.58 3.23
N GLN A 70 4.45 21.46 3.89
CA GLN A 70 4.56 20.18 3.21
C GLN A 70 3.42 19.99 2.22
N VAL A 71 2.23 20.42 2.58
CA VAL A 71 1.09 20.33 1.69
C VAL A 71 1.32 21.18 0.45
N ASP A 72 1.83 22.41 0.66
CA ASP A 72 2.12 23.30 -0.46
C ASP A 72 3.18 22.70 -1.38
N TRP A 73 4.19 22.09 -0.77
CA TRP A 73 5.25 21.46 -1.55
C TRP A 73 4.69 20.35 -2.44
N ILE A 74 3.81 19.53 -1.88
CA ILE A 74 3.22 18.47 -2.67
C ILE A 74 2.41 19.04 -3.83
N ALA A 75 1.64 20.07 -3.56
CA ALA A 75 0.83 20.70 -4.59
C ALA A 75 1.70 21.23 -5.72
N ASP A 76 2.86 21.80 -5.36
CA ASP A 76 3.77 22.29 -6.38
C ASP A 76 4.36 21.15 -7.21
N GLN A 77 4.67 20.04 -6.55
CA GLN A 77 5.21 18.88 -7.26
C GLN A 77 4.22 18.30 -8.25
N LEU A 78 2.95 18.32 -7.87
CA LEU A 78 1.92 17.76 -8.75
C LEU A 78 1.69 18.63 -9.96
N GLY A 79 1.65 19.92 -9.76
CA GLY A 79 1.31 20.82 -10.84
C GLY A 79 -0.08 20.49 -11.34
N PRO A 80 -0.44 20.97 -12.51
CA PRO A 80 -1.79 20.77 -13.02
C PRO A 80 -2.01 19.44 -13.71
N HIS A 81 -0.96 18.67 -13.95
CA HIS A 81 -1.10 17.48 -14.79
C HIS A 81 -0.82 16.15 -14.10
N LEU A 82 -0.12 16.18 -13.00
CA LEU A 82 0.22 14.93 -12.32
C LEU A 82 -0.76 14.67 -11.20
N SER A 83 -1.31 13.48 -11.15
CA SER A 83 -2.24 13.13 -10.08
C SER A 83 -1.48 12.68 -8.84
N ILE A 84 -2.15 12.77 -7.70
CA ILE A 84 -1.52 12.34 -6.46
C ILE A 84 -1.18 10.85 -6.53
N LYS A 85 -1.97 10.07 -7.24
CA LYS A 85 -1.71 8.65 -7.39
C LYS A 85 -0.38 8.42 -8.11
N ASP A 86 -0.18 9.13 -9.21
CA ASP A 86 1.06 8.98 -9.97
C ASP A 86 2.26 9.48 -9.18
N PHE A 87 2.07 10.56 -8.42
CA PHE A 87 3.13 11.08 -7.61
C PHE A 87 3.58 10.06 -6.56
N ILE A 88 2.62 9.46 -5.87
CA ILE A 88 2.93 8.46 -4.86
C ILE A 88 3.60 7.25 -5.49
N LYS A 89 3.10 6.82 -6.64
CA LYS A 89 3.66 5.68 -7.32
C LYS A 89 5.12 5.93 -7.68
N ASN A 90 5.41 7.11 -8.21
CA ASN A 90 6.78 7.46 -8.58
C ASN A 90 7.68 7.50 -7.36
N MET A 91 7.17 8.05 -6.26
CA MET A 91 7.95 8.09 -5.04
C MET A 91 8.30 6.70 -4.54
N LEU A 92 7.34 5.79 -4.59
CA LEU A 92 7.58 4.44 -4.13
C LEU A 92 8.63 3.75 -4.97
N VAL A 93 8.57 3.94 -6.28
CA VAL A 93 9.55 3.33 -7.16
C VAL A 93 10.93 3.90 -6.87
N GLU A 94 11.02 5.20 -6.69
CA GLU A 94 12.31 5.82 -6.39
C GLU A 94 12.89 5.31 -5.08
N GLN A 95 12.06 5.19 -4.06
CA GLN A 95 12.53 4.70 -2.78
C GLN A 95 12.96 3.25 -2.86
N TYR A 96 12.22 2.47 -3.62
CA TYR A 96 12.59 1.08 -3.79
C TYR A 96 13.96 0.96 -4.45
N LEU A 97 14.17 1.71 -5.53
CA LEU A 97 15.44 1.65 -6.24
C LEU A 97 16.59 2.12 -5.36
N ALA A 98 16.35 3.16 -4.58
CA ALA A 98 17.39 3.65 -3.69
C ALA A 98 17.73 2.62 -2.63
N SER A 99 16.72 1.95 -2.09
CA SER A 99 17.00 1.01 -1.01
C SER A 99 17.58 -0.29 -1.51
N SER A 100 17.32 -0.63 -2.79
CA SER A 100 17.88 -1.86 -3.32
C SER A 100 19.33 -1.70 -3.72
N GLY A 101 19.78 -0.48 -3.81
CA GLY A 101 21.18 -0.22 -4.18
C GLY A 101 21.45 -0.29 -5.66
N GLU A 102 20.47 -0.62 -6.45
CA GLU A 102 20.68 -0.75 -7.86
C GLU A 102 21.01 0.55 -8.52
N SER A 103 20.37 1.57 -8.10
CA SER A 103 20.59 2.85 -8.72
C SER A 103 21.92 3.43 -8.33
N ARG A 104 22.52 2.90 -7.28
CA ARG A 104 23.80 3.37 -6.87
C ARG A 104 24.89 2.66 -7.39
N GLU A 105 24.93 1.93 -7.95
CA GLU A 105 25.98 1.21 -8.32
C GLU A 105 26.71 1.66 -9.03
N HIS A 106 26.11 2.26 -8.66
CA HIS A 106 26.38 2.60 -8.60
C HIS A 106 26.74 3.21 -8.25
N GLN A 107 26.83 3.24 -8.04
CA GLN A 107 27.20 3.61 -7.34
C GLN A 107 27.54 3.66 -6.68
N PRO A 108 28.05 3.59 -6.86
CA PRO A 108 28.61 3.51 -5.99
C PRO A 108 28.81 3.75 -5.48
N ASN A 109 29.01 3.87 -5.44
CA ASN A 109 29.02 3.99 -4.76
C ASN A 109 29.09 4.28 -4.49
N ARG A 110 29.06 4.38 -4.75
CA ARG A 110 29.01 4.27 -4.46
C ARG A 110 29.10 4.38 -4.26
#